data_fe926bce47e82cfa8c95be3bb7e598b5
#
_entry.id   fe926bce47e82cfa8c95be3bb7e598b5
#
_cell.length_a   1.000
_cell.length_b   1.000
_cell.length_c   1.000
_cell.angle_alpha   90.00
_cell.angle_beta   90.00
_cell.angle_gamma   90.00
#
_symmetry.space_group_name_H-M   'P 1'
#
loop_
_entity.id
_entity.type
_entity.pdbx_description
1 polymer ?
#
loop_
_entity_poly.entity_id
_entity_poly.type
_entity_poly.pdbx_seq_one_letter_code
_entity_poly.pdbx_strand_id
1 'polypeptide(L)'
;MCNGTNIPQTLPNPVDGSPMQLVWHDEFDGDTLDFTKWNLYDRMWSKNRVITTTDEKNITLQDGKVIMRTRKEDGFYTSHKTLTTFDRMSFRYGYLEIRAMVPFSRGAFPAFWLQSAWQHRTVDYMTEVDVFEVYKAGYVEGTLHKWYLKDPVKGPHFRHDWNTPLAFTFPEARWASLSHEYHLWGFLWDPEAIRLTVDGKVFATYDITDAGDFQEGLGVGEDRTGMGGFQDPMIINFTNWIGSGFRDKSWVVGDGTELPLTFTVDWIRLYQSPNAGEVFDDRT
;
A
#
# COMPACT_ATOMS: atom_id res chain seq x y z
N MET A 1 15.08 13.61 23.16
CA MET A 1 16.39 13.04 22.76
C MET A 1 16.06 11.94 21.77
N CYS A 2 16.24 12.19 20.47
CA CYS A 2 16.01 11.19 19.43
C CYS A 2 17.01 10.07 19.66
N ASN A 3 16.53 8.88 19.98
CA ASN A 3 17.33 7.68 19.93
C ASN A 3 17.70 7.49 18.45
N GLY A 4 18.92 7.84 18.06
CA GLY A 4 19.45 7.57 16.73
C GLY A 4 19.45 6.06 16.50
N THR A 5 18.33 5.54 16.03
CA THR A 5 18.28 4.17 15.53
C THR A 5 19.21 4.11 14.33
N ASN A 6 20.24 3.27 14.46
CA ASN A 6 21.19 3.07 13.36
C ASN A 6 20.42 2.43 12.20
N ILE A 7 20.06 3.24 11.20
CA ILE A 7 19.29 2.78 10.02
C ILE A 7 20.18 1.81 9.25
N PRO A 8 19.77 0.54 9.07
CA PRO A 8 20.54 -0.42 8.31
C PRO A 8 20.78 0.06 6.89
N GLN A 9 22.03 0.28 6.52
CA GLN A 9 22.39 0.70 5.16
C GLN A 9 22.31 -0.44 4.16
N THR A 10 22.27 -1.67 4.65
CA THR A 10 22.18 -2.88 3.84
C THR A 10 21.19 -3.84 4.48
N LEU A 11 20.39 -4.51 3.67
CA LEU A 11 19.47 -5.56 4.09
C LEU A 11 19.62 -6.76 3.14
N PRO A 12 19.55 -8.01 3.62
CA PRO A 12 19.49 -9.16 2.72
C PRO A 12 18.14 -9.20 1.99
N ASN A 13 18.17 -9.55 0.71
CA ASN A 13 16.95 -9.86 -0.05
C ASN A 13 16.21 -11.02 0.64
N PRO A 14 14.90 -10.89 0.91
CA PRO A 14 14.13 -11.90 1.64
C PRO A 14 14.06 -13.28 0.97
N VAL A 15 14.39 -13.38 -0.31
CA VAL A 15 14.30 -14.63 -1.09
C VAL A 15 15.65 -15.34 -1.21
N ASP A 16 16.69 -14.61 -1.64
CA ASP A 16 17.98 -15.20 -1.98
C ASP A 16 19.15 -14.77 -1.07
N GLY A 17 18.90 -13.85 -0.16
CA GLY A 17 19.89 -13.33 0.79
C GLY A 17 20.93 -12.38 0.18
N SER A 18 20.81 -12.03 -1.10
CA SER A 18 21.71 -11.06 -1.74
C SER A 18 21.64 -9.69 -1.08
N PRO A 19 22.75 -8.94 -1.00
CA PRO A 19 22.75 -7.64 -0.33
C PRO A 19 22.00 -6.59 -1.15
N MET A 20 21.10 -5.87 -0.50
CA MET A 20 20.37 -4.72 -1.03
C MET A 20 20.77 -3.46 -0.25
N GLN A 21 20.95 -2.33 -0.95
CA GLN A 21 21.37 -1.06 -0.38
C GLN A 21 20.17 -0.16 -0.10
N LEU A 22 20.17 0.56 1.02
CA LEU A 22 19.18 1.58 1.31
C LEU A 22 19.33 2.73 0.31
N VAL A 23 18.25 3.04 -0.42
CA VAL A 23 18.25 4.10 -1.44
C VAL A 23 17.26 5.23 -1.13
N TRP A 24 16.22 4.95 -0.35
CA TRP A 24 15.26 5.95 0.09
C TRP A 24 14.58 5.49 1.39
N HIS A 25 14.25 6.44 2.26
CA HIS A 25 13.54 6.14 3.50
C HIS A 25 12.87 7.36 4.12
N ASP A 26 11.97 7.10 5.06
CA ASP A 26 11.49 8.10 6.01
C ASP A 26 11.27 7.44 7.38
N GLU A 27 11.88 8.03 8.40
CA GLU A 27 11.74 7.59 9.80
C GLU A 27 10.69 8.43 10.55
N PHE A 28 10.04 9.35 9.86
CA PHE A 28 9.01 10.24 10.39
C PHE A 28 9.42 10.99 11.67
N ASP A 29 10.71 11.28 11.82
CA ASP A 29 11.32 11.88 13.02
C ASP A 29 11.22 13.42 13.08
N GLY A 30 10.60 14.03 12.06
CA GLY A 30 10.29 15.45 12.02
C GLY A 30 9.07 15.84 12.87
N ASP A 31 8.87 17.15 13.03
CA ASP A 31 7.67 17.69 13.71
C ASP A 31 6.45 17.76 12.78
N THR A 32 6.69 17.73 11.47
CA THR A 32 5.67 17.79 10.41
C THR A 32 6.04 16.86 9.27
N LEU A 33 5.05 16.48 8.44
CA LEU A 33 5.32 15.71 7.23
C LEU A 33 6.33 16.41 6.32
N ASP A 34 7.30 15.67 5.85
CA ASP A 34 8.25 16.15 4.85
C ASP A 34 7.57 16.19 3.47
N PHE A 35 7.04 17.35 3.09
CA PHE A 35 6.39 17.54 1.80
C PHE A 35 7.34 17.51 0.60
N THR A 36 8.64 17.33 0.81
CA THR A 36 9.56 16.98 -0.28
C THR A 36 9.52 15.50 -0.64
N LYS A 37 9.06 14.65 0.28
CA LYS A 37 8.87 13.20 0.11
C LYS A 37 7.40 12.82 -0.08
N TRP A 38 6.49 13.55 0.57
CA TRP A 38 5.08 13.20 0.66
C TRP A 38 4.16 14.26 0.10
N ASN A 39 2.98 13.81 -0.30
CA ASN A 39 1.83 14.63 -0.66
C ASN A 39 0.58 14.08 0.05
N LEU A 40 -0.44 14.92 0.23
CA LEU A 40 -1.76 14.55 0.71
C LEU A 40 -2.75 14.74 -0.43
N TYR A 41 -3.07 13.67 -1.12
CA TYR A 41 -3.90 13.72 -2.32
C TYR A 41 -5.31 13.20 -2.07
N ASP A 42 -6.30 13.91 -2.60
CA ASP A 42 -7.70 13.55 -2.46
C ASP A 42 -8.10 12.57 -3.58
N ARG A 43 -8.03 11.29 -3.30
CA ARG A 43 -8.55 10.28 -4.21
C ARG A 43 -10.06 10.13 -4.00
N MET A 44 -10.81 10.55 -5.01
CA MET A 44 -12.28 10.55 -5.03
C MET A 44 -12.92 9.14 -5.10
N TRP A 45 -12.52 8.21 -4.24
CA TRP A 45 -13.28 6.98 -4.02
C TRP A 45 -14.16 7.09 -2.78
N SER A 46 -14.87 8.20 -2.64
CA SER A 46 -15.79 8.52 -1.54
C SER A 46 -17.02 7.58 -1.45
N LYS A 47 -17.06 6.49 -2.19
CA LYS A 47 -18.10 5.45 -2.02
C LYS A 47 -18.14 4.87 -0.60
N ASN A 48 -17.08 5.04 0.18
CA ASN A 48 -16.96 4.47 1.52
C ASN A 48 -17.43 5.39 2.65
N ARG A 49 -18.23 6.42 2.37
CA ARG A 49 -18.84 7.29 3.40
C ARG A 49 -17.83 7.98 4.33
N VAL A 50 -16.62 8.22 3.86
CA VAL A 50 -15.56 8.91 4.60
C VAL A 50 -15.30 10.26 3.95
N ILE A 51 -15.26 11.30 4.76
CA ILE A 51 -14.78 12.62 4.34
C ILE A 51 -13.28 12.65 4.57
N THR A 52 -12.51 12.89 3.52
CA THR A 52 -11.05 12.98 3.61
C THR A 52 -10.61 14.41 3.92
N THR A 53 -9.61 14.56 4.78
CA THR A 53 -9.14 15.87 5.27
C THR A 53 -7.63 15.86 5.52
N THR A 54 -7.05 17.05 5.62
CA THR A 54 -5.67 17.29 6.07
C THR A 54 -5.59 17.69 7.56
N ASP A 55 -6.69 17.58 8.31
CA ASP A 55 -6.75 17.93 9.74
C ASP A 55 -5.75 17.07 10.53
N GLU A 56 -4.99 17.71 11.42
CA GLU A 56 -4.02 17.05 12.32
C GLU A 56 -4.67 16.00 13.24
N LYS A 57 -5.96 16.10 13.48
CA LYS A 57 -6.70 15.05 14.17
C LYS A 57 -6.75 13.73 13.39
N ASN A 58 -6.66 13.79 12.05
CA ASN A 58 -6.70 12.62 11.19
C ASN A 58 -5.32 12.16 10.71
N ILE A 59 -4.34 13.08 10.61
CA ILE A 59 -2.95 12.72 10.29
C ILE A 59 -2.00 13.63 11.06
N THR A 60 -1.04 13.03 11.76
CA THR A 60 -0.05 13.77 12.56
C THR A 60 1.25 12.98 12.66
N LEU A 61 2.37 13.68 12.85
CA LEU A 61 3.63 13.10 13.30
C LEU A 61 3.72 13.23 14.82
N GLN A 62 4.06 12.13 15.46
CA GLN A 62 4.26 12.10 16.91
C GLN A 62 5.22 10.98 17.29
N ASP A 63 6.20 11.28 18.12
CA ASP A 63 7.17 10.31 18.65
C ASP A 63 7.88 9.50 17.55
N GLY A 64 8.29 10.17 16.46
CA GLY A 64 8.96 9.54 15.33
C GLY A 64 8.06 8.58 14.54
N LYS A 65 6.78 8.93 14.36
CA LYS A 65 5.81 8.09 13.64
C LYS A 65 4.78 8.96 12.93
N VAL A 66 4.31 8.52 11.78
CA VAL A 66 3.09 9.07 11.20
C VAL A 66 1.89 8.28 11.72
N ILE A 67 0.90 8.99 12.24
CA ILE A 67 -0.32 8.43 12.83
C ILE A 67 -1.51 8.89 12.01
N MET A 68 -2.17 7.95 11.37
CA MET A 68 -3.34 8.16 10.51
C MET A 68 -4.59 7.63 11.22
N ARG A 69 -5.61 8.49 11.37
CA ARG A 69 -6.81 8.15 12.14
C ARG A 69 -8.07 8.30 11.31
N THR A 70 -8.92 7.29 11.38
CA THR A 70 -10.32 7.42 10.96
C THR A 70 -11.18 7.60 12.21
N ARG A 71 -11.99 8.65 12.20
CA ARG A 71 -12.75 9.15 13.35
C ARG A 71 -14.22 9.34 12.98
N LYS A 72 -15.07 9.49 13.97
CA LYS A 72 -16.44 9.95 13.80
C LYS A 72 -16.59 11.33 14.42
N GLU A 73 -17.05 12.30 13.63
CA GLU A 73 -17.25 13.69 14.04
C GLU A 73 -18.56 14.18 13.44
N ASP A 74 -19.43 14.76 14.24
CA ASP A 74 -20.74 15.31 13.84
C ASP A 74 -21.61 14.34 13.01
N GLY A 75 -21.53 13.05 13.33
CA GLY A 75 -22.29 12.01 12.63
C GLY A 75 -21.63 11.47 11.36
N PHE A 76 -20.52 12.05 10.90
CA PHE A 76 -19.77 11.63 9.73
C PHE A 76 -18.47 10.92 10.13
N TYR A 77 -17.98 10.04 9.25
CA TYR A 77 -16.63 9.49 9.37
C TYR A 77 -15.66 10.40 8.63
N THR A 78 -14.54 10.73 9.28
CA THR A 78 -13.45 11.52 8.72
C THR A 78 -12.17 10.70 8.71
N SER A 79 -11.37 10.82 7.67
CA SER A 79 -10.03 10.22 7.57
C SER A 79 -9.05 11.19 6.94
N HIS A 80 -7.78 10.85 6.92
CA HIS A 80 -6.78 11.63 6.20
C HIS A 80 -6.95 11.45 4.68
N LYS A 81 -6.52 12.46 3.92
CA LYS A 81 -6.27 12.30 2.48
C LYS A 81 -5.21 11.24 2.28
N THR A 82 -5.19 10.57 1.12
CA THR A 82 -4.15 9.59 0.81
C THR A 82 -2.76 10.19 1.05
N LEU A 83 -2.00 9.60 1.96
CA LEU A 83 -0.59 9.91 2.14
C LEU A 83 0.17 9.21 1.02
N THR A 84 0.86 9.96 0.17
CA THR A 84 1.40 9.42 -1.09
C THR A 84 2.71 10.08 -1.48
N THR A 85 3.53 9.35 -2.24
CA THR A 85 4.71 9.92 -2.92
C THR A 85 4.38 10.48 -4.32
N PHE A 86 3.10 10.62 -4.68
CA PHE A 86 2.67 11.24 -5.94
C PHE A 86 3.24 12.64 -6.11
N ASP A 87 3.80 12.95 -7.30
CA ASP A 87 4.52 14.19 -7.60
C ASP A 87 5.73 14.46 -6.69
N ARG A 88 6.30 13.41 -6.10
CA ARG A 88 7.50 13.49 -5.26
C ARG A 88 8.53 12.46 -5.65
N MET A 89 8.16 11.20 -5.64
CA MET A 89 9.06 10.08 -5.91
C MET A 89 8.27 8.88 -6.39
N SER A 90 8.81 8.22 -7.41
CA SER A 90 8.46 6.86 -7.79
C SER A 90 9.71 5.98 -7.84
N PHE A 91 9.52 4.67 -7.85
CA PHE A 91 10.64 3.74 -7.95
C PHE A 91 10.26 2.53 -8.80
N ARG A 92 11.29 1.87 -9.31
CA ARG A 92 11.19 0.59 -10.01
C ARG A 92 12.10 -0.41 -9.34
N TYR A 93 11.55 -1.57 -9.01
CA TYR A 93 12.21 -2.70 -8.35
C TYR A 93 12.81 -2.38 -6.98
N GLY A 94 13.05 -3.44 -6.23
CA GLY A 94 13.62 -3.37 -4.90
C GLY A 94 12.74 -4.00 -3.83
N TYR A 95 13.16 -3.85 -2.59
CA TYR A 95 12.43 -4.27 -1.40
C TYR A 95 12.01 -3.04 -0.59
N LEU A 96 10.73 -2.73 -0.64
CA LEU A 96 10.10 -1.70 0.16
C LEU A 96 9.54 -2.34 1.42
N GLU A 97 9.98 -1.88 2.59
CA GLU A 97 9.53 -2.39 3.88
C GLU A 97 9.03 -1.26 4.76
N ILE A 98 7.94 -1.51 5.45
CA ILE A 98 7.43 -0.61 6.49
C ILE A 98 7.33 -1.35 7.82
N ARG A 99 7.54 -0.61 8.92
CA ARG A 99 7.17 -1.05 10.25
C ARG A 99 5.90 -0.34 10.66
N ALA A 100 4.83 -1.09 10.79
CA ALA A 100 3.51 -0.48 10.99
C ALA A 100 2.64 -1.27 11.96
N MET A 101 1.82 -0.53 12.69
CA MET A 101 0.71 -1.02 13.51
C MET A 101 -0.59 -0.69 12.78
N VAL A 102 -1.33 -1.73 12.42
CA VAL A 102 -2.48 -1.66 11.52
C VAL A 102 -3.75 -1.95 12.30
N PRO A 103 -4.85 -1.18 12.13
CA PRO A 103 -6.09 -1.45 12.82
C PRO A 103 -6.78 -2.69 12.24
N PHE A 104 -6.96 -3.72 13.08
CA PHE A 104 -7.73 -4.92 12.80
C PHE A 104 -9.11 -4.91 13.48
N SER A 105 -9.60 -3.75 13.86
CA SER A 105 -10.91 -3.57 14.48
C SER A 105 -12.02 -3.61 13.45
N ARG A 106 -13.21 -4.05 13.87
CA ARG A 106 -14.40 -4.09 13.01
C ARG A 106 -14.62 -2.74 12.32
N GLY A 107 -14.84 -2.78 11.03
CA GLY A 107 -15.07 -1.60 10.21
C GLY A 107 -13.81 -0.86 9.75
N ALA A 108 -12.62 -1.35 10.10
CA ALA A 108 -11.38 -0.80 9.57
C ALA A 108 -11.18 -1.22 8.10
N PHE A 109 -10.58 -0.31 7.33
CA PHE A 109 -10.12 -0.58 5.96
C PHE A 109 -8.82 0.19 5.72
N PRO A 110 -7.75 -0.15 6.44
CA PRO A 110 -6.43 0.35 6.15
C PRO A 110 -5.85 -0.36 4.93
N ALA A 111 -5.06 0.36 4.13
CA ALA A 111 -4.31 -0.21 3.03
C ALA A 111 -2.93 0.44 2.90
N PHE A 112 -1.95 -0.40 2.57
CA PHE A 112 -0.66 -0.02 2.05
C PHE A 112 -0.55 -0.56 0.63
N TRP A 113 -0.42 0.33 -0.33
CA TRP A 113 -0.55 -0.02 -1.73
C TRP A 113 0.28 0.89 -2.64
N LEU A 114 0.58 0.40 -3.81
CA LEU A 114 1.37 1.07 -4.83
C LEU A 114 0.56 1.24 -6.11
N GLN A 115 0.98 2.18 -6.94
CA GLN A 115 0.34 2.46 -8.21
C GLN A 115 1.37 2.94 -9.21
N SER A 116 1.22 2.55 -10.49
CA SER A 116 2.08 3.07 -11.55
C SER A 116 2.03 4.60 -11.62
N ALA A 117 3.21 5.22 -11.59
CA ALA A 117 3.36 6.67 -11.67
C ALA A 117 2.89 7.16 -13.04
N TRP A 118 2.06 8.21 -13.05
CA TRP A 118 1.49 8.76 -14.27
C TRP A 118 2.55 9.14 -15.31
N GLN A 119 3.63 9.77 -14.85
CA GLN A 119 4.71 10.31 -15.68
C GLN A 119 5.51 9.21 -16.41
N HIS A 120 5.54 8.01 -15.85
CA HIS A 120 6.38 6.90 -16.31
C HIS A 120 5.58 5.74 -16.89
N ARG A 121 4.27 5.90 -17.04
CA ARG A 121 3.39 4.84 -17.52
C ARG A 121 3.64 4.53 -18.99
N THR A 122 3.86 3.26 -19.30
CA THR A 122 4.11 2.76 -20.66
C THR A 122 2.88 2.14 -21.31
N VAL A 123 1.80 1.97 -20.55
CA VAL A 123 0.53 1.34 -20.99
C VAL A 123 -0.68 2.24 -20.76
N ASP A 124 -1.78 1.98 -21.48
CA ASP A 124 -3.01 2.77 -21.41
C ASP A 124 -3.89 2.49 -20.17
N TYR A 125 -3.35 1.76 -19.20
CA TYR A 125 -4.03 1.46 -17.95
C TYR A 125 -3.11 1.75 -16.75
N MET A 126 -3.71 1.96 -15.62
CA MET A 126 -3.01 2.11 -14.35
C MET A 126 -2.89 0.74 -13.69
N THR A 127 -1.70 0.38 -13.26
CA THR A 127 -1.50 -0.78 -12.40
C THR A 127 -1.51 -0.36 -10.93
N GLU A 128 -2.00 -1.27 -10.10
CA GLU A 128 -2.05 -1.10 -8.64
C GLU A 128 -1.65 -2.40 -7.98
N VAL A 129 -0.90 -2.30 -6.90
CA VAL A 129 -0.50 -3.43 -6.06
C VAL A 129 -0.90 -3.13 -4.64
N ASP A 130 -1.87 -3.84 -4.13
CA ASP A 130 -2.18 -3.79 -2.70
C ASP A 130 -1.22 -4.73 -1.97
N VAL A 131 -0.29 -4.14 -1.20
CA VAL A 131 0.62 -4.92 -0.36
C VAL A 131 -0.16 -5.57 0.77
N PHE A 132 -1.08 -4.81 1.34
CA PHE A 132 -2.14 -5.34 2.18
C PHE A 132 -3.38 -4.46 2.20
N GLU A 133 -4.53 -5.10 2.32
CA GLU A 133 -5.81 -4.54 2.71
C GLU A 133 -6.42 -5.38 3.83
N VAL A 134 -7.10 -4.72 4.79
CA VAL A 134 -7.78 -5.40 5.90
C VAL A 134 -9.28 -5.37 5.68
N TYR A 135 -9.88 -6.55 5.58
CA TYR A 135 -11.34 -6.73 5.39
C TYR A 135 -12.02 -7.53 6.50
N LYS A 136 -11.24 -8.09 7.43
CA LYS A 136 -11.74 -8.82 8.63
C LYS A 136 -10.62 -9.02 9.65
N ALA A 137 -11.01 -9.44 10.86
CA ALA A 137 -10.05 -9.67 11.94
C ALA A 137 -8.96 -10.68 11.54
N GLY A 138 -7.70 -10.33 11.82
CA GLY A 138 -6.55 -11.20 11.63
C GLY A 138 -6.24 -11.60 10.19
N TYR A 139 -6.83 -10.92 9.22
CA TYR A 139 -6.71 -11.27 7.81
C TYR A 139 -6.27 -10.05 6.99
N VAL A 140 -5.27 -10.26 6.18
CA VAL A 140 -4.83 -9.29 5.18
C VAL A 140 -4.83 -9.93 3.80
N GLU A 141 -5.11 -9.14 2.80
CA GLU A 141 -5.21 -9.55 1.41
C GLU A 141 -4.28 -8.70 0.56
N GLY A 142 -3.48 -9.34 -0.29
CA GLY A 142 -2.71 -8.68 -1.33
C GLY A 142 -3.34 -8.92 -2.70
N THR A 143 -3.33 -7.92 -3.56
CA THR A 143 -3.99 -7.99 -4.87
C THR A 143 -3.25 -7.14 -5.90
N LEU A 144 -3.25 -7.59 -7.16
CA LEU A 144 -2.80 -6.82 -8.31
C LEU A 144 -4.00 -6.38 -9.13
N HIS A 145 -4.01 -5.11 -9.59
CA HIS A 145 -5.09 -4.54 -10.35
C HIS A 145 -4.60 -3.85 -11.62
N LYS A 146 -5.42 -3.92 -12.68
CA LYS A 146 -5.32 -3.11 -13.89
C LYS A 146 -6.57 -2.25 -14.03
N TRP A 147 -6.41 -0.94 -14.04
CA TRP A 147 -7.49 0.03 -14.16
C TRP A 147 -7.44 0.71 -15.51
N TYR A 148 -8.33 0.33 -16.40
CA TYR A 148 -8.41 0.92 -17.74
C TYR A 148 -9.25 2.19 -17.69
N LEU A 149 -8.70 3.29 -18.21
CA LEU A 149 -9.42 4.57 -18.28
C LEU A 149 -10.52 4.57 -19.34
N LYS A 150 -10.39 3.71 -20.36
CA LYS A 150 -11.38 3.49 -21.42
C LYS A 150 -11.49 2.00 -21.69
N ASP A 151 -12.70 1.51 -21.83
CA ASP A 151 -12.94 0.15 -22.32
C ASP A 151 -12.96 0.20 -23.86
N PRO A 152 -12.03 -0.44 -24.57
CA PRO A 152 -11.98 -0.42 -26.03
C PRO A 152 -13.20 -1.08 -26.69
N VAL A 153 -13.90 -1.96 -25.97
CA VAL A 153 -15.08 -2.69 -26.48
C VAL A 153 -16.39 -2.05 -26.06
N LYS A 154 -16.48 -1.53 -24.82
CA LYS A 154 -17.71 -1.00 -24.22
C LYS A 154 -17.81 0.53 -24.24
N GLY A 155 -16.82 1.22 -24.80
CA GLY A 155 -16.76 2.67 -24.86
C GLY A 155 -16.22 3.33 -23.58
N PRO A 156 -16.68 4.52 -23.18
CA PRO A 156 -16.06 5.29 -22.09
C PRO A 156 -16.27 4.69 -20.70
N HIS A 157 -16.63 3.44 -20.61
CA HIS A 157 -16.79 2.76 -19.32
C HIS A 157 -15.45 2.29 -18.79
N PHE A 158 -15.32 2.42 -17.50
CA PHE A 158 -14.16 2.02 -16.73
C PHE A 158 -14.10 0.48 -16.67
N ARG A 159 -13.01 -0.11 -17.14
CA ARG A 159 -12.72 -1.53 -16.96
C ARG A 159 -11.71 -1.71 -15.86
N HIS A 160 -11.93 -2.70 -15.04
CA HIS A 160 -11.08 -3.07 -13.93
C HIS A 160 -10.87 -4.57 -13.92
N ASP A 161 -9.64 -4.98 -14.04
CA ASP A 161 -9.22 -6.37 -13.96
C ASP A 161 -8.33 -6.56 -12.74
N TRP A 162 -8.42 -7.71 -12.10
CA TRP A 162 -7.58 -8.06 -10.95
C TRP A 162 -7.27 -9.56 -10.96
N ASN A 163 -6.19 -9.94 -10.31
CA ASN A 163 -5.87 -11.35 -10.10
C ASN A 163 -6.63 -11.92 -8.89
N THR A 164 -6.49 -13.23 -8.66
CA THR A 164 -6.99 -13.84 -7.41
C THR A 164 -6.17 -13.31 -6.25
N PRO A 165 -6.82 -12.66 -5.25
CA PRO A 165 -6.13 -12.17 -4.08
C PRO A 165 -5.47 -13.30 -3.30
N LEU A 166 -4.23 -13.08 -2.83
CA LEU A 166 -3.54 -13.98 -1.93
C LEU A 166 -3.57 -13.40 -0.52
N ALA A 167 -3.79 -14.25 0.46
CA ALA A 167 -4.07 -13.82 1.81
C ALA A 167 -3.10 -14.40 2.83
N PHE A 168 -2.83 -13.61 3.88
CA PHE A 168 -2.20 -14.07 5.10
C PHE A 168 -3.20 -13.98 6.25
N THR A 169 -3.27 -15.04 7.06
CA THR A 169 -4.13 -15.07 8.24
C THR A 169 -3.28 -15.26 9.49
N PHE A 170 -3.41 -14.32 10.42
CA PHE A 170 -2.81 -14.43 11.74
C PHE A 170 -3.54 -15.50 12.57
N PRO A 171 -2.84 -16.19 13.48
CA PRO A 171 -3.48 -17.11 14.42
C PRO A 171 -4.59 -16.43 15.23
N GLU A 172 -5.74 -17.06 15.39
CA GLU A 172 -6.92 -16.50 16.05
C GLU A 172 -6.61 -15.98 17.47
N ALA A 173 -5.75 -16.67 18.19
CA ALA A 173 -5.29 -16.26 19.53
C ALA A 173 -4.64 -14.87 19.57
N ARG A 174 -4.20 -14.35 18.43
CA ARG A 174 -3.57 -13.02 18.31
C ARG A 174 -4.52 -11.92 17.86
N TRP A 175 -5.71 -12.22 17.37
CA TRP A 175 -6.60 -11.24 16.73
C TRP A 175 -6.91 -10.04 17.64
N ALA A 176 -7.11 -10.27 18.93
CA ALA A 176 -7.40 -9.20 19.89
C ALA A 176 -6.24 -8.24 20.11
N SER A 177 -4.98 -8.66 19.87
CA SER A 177 -3.78 -7.84 20.10
C SER A 177 -3.25 -7.18 18.83
N LEU A 178 -3.62 -7.65 17.64
CA LEU A 178 -3.03 -7.20 16.37
C LEU A 178 -3.09 -5.69 16.15
N SER A 179 -4.17 -5.02 16.58
CA SER A 179 -4.30 -3.55 16.45
C SER A 179 -3.32 -2.78 17.33
N HIS A 180 -2.56 -3.46 18.19
CA HIS A 180 -1.59 -2.89 19.13
C HIS A 180 -0.17 -3.44 18.92
N GLU A 181 0.06 -4.19 17.85
CA GLU A 181 1.35 -4.79 17.55
C GLU A 181 1.92 -4.19 16.26
N TYR A 182 3.24 -3.95 16.27
CA TYR A 182 3.96 -3.59 15.06
C TYR A 182 4.41 -4.83 14.32
N HIS A 183 4.16 -4.83 13.02
CA HIS A 183 4.66 -5.85 12.09
C HIS A 183 5.52 -5.20 11.02
N LEU A 184 6.39 -5.99 10.38
CA LEU A 184 7.11 -5.63 9.18
C LEU A 184 6.30 -6.09 7.97
N TRP A 185 5.93 -5.14 7.12
CA TRP A 185 5.20 -5.39 5.88
C TRP A 185 6.08 -5.06 4.71
N GLY A 186 6.24 -5.99 3.78
CA GLY A 186 7.19 -5.83 2.71
C GLY A 186 6.61 -6.11 1.32
N PHE A 187 7.19 -5.40 0.37
CA PHE A 187 6.93 -5.51 -1.06
C PHE A 187 8.27 -5.70 -1.77
N LEU A 188 8.56 -6.94 -2.17
CA LEU A 188 9.73 -7.26 -2.98
C LEU A 188 9.32 -7.35 -4.44
N TRP A 189 9.97 -6.58 -5.27
CA TRP A 189 9.67 -6.44 -6.67
C TRP A 189 10.92 -6.55 -7.53
N ASP A 190 10.90 -7.48 -8.47
CA ASP A 190 11.91 -7.69 -9.50
C ASP A 190 11.25 -7.79 -10.89
N PRO A 191 12.01 -7.92 -12.00
CA PRO A 191 11.43 -8.05 -13.33
C PRO A 191 10.50 -9.25 -13.54
N GLU A 192 10.57 -10.25 -12.70
CA GLU A 192 9.83 -11.51 -12.88
C GLU A 192 8.62 -11.61 -11.96
N ALA A 193 8.72 -11.03 -10.75
CA ALA A 193 7.68 -11.24 -9.76
C ALA A 193 7.53 -10.10 -8.76
N ILE A 194 6.33 -10.01 -8.21
CA ILE A 194 6.01 -9.25 -7.00
C ILE A 194 5.77 -10.25 -5.87
N ARG A 195 6.44 -10.02 -4.73
CA ARG A 195 6.28 -10.85 -3.53
C ARG A 195 5.93 -9.97 -2.34
N LEU A 196 4.92 -10.39 -1.60
CA LEU A 196 4.45 -9.69 -0.40
C LEU A 196 4.89 -10.44 0.85
N THR A 197 5.38 -9.70 1.84
CA THR A 197 5.90 -10.29 3.07
C THR A 197 5.23 -9.72 4.31
N VAL A 198 5.14 -10.54 5.36
CA VAL A 198 4.83 -10.13 6.71
C VAL A 198 5.86 -10.74 7.66
N ASP A 199 6.49 -9.91 8.50
CA ASP A 199 7.56 -10.31 9.43
C ASP A 199 8.67 -11.14 8.75
N GLY A 200 9.10 -10.70 7.55
CA GLY A 200 10.13 -11.34 6.74
C GLY A 200 9.70 -12.64 6.03
N LYS A 201 8.43 -13.04 6.12
CA LYS A 201 7.92 -14.26 5.47
C LYS A 201 7.10 -13.89 4.24
N VAL A 202 7.46 -14.43 3.09
CA VAL A 202 6.66 -14.31 1.86
C VAL A 202 5.34 -15.04 2.05
N PHE A 203 4.22 -14.35 1.86
CA PHE A 203 2.89 -14.93 1.90
C PHE A 203 2.18 -14.92 0.55
N ALA A 204 2.61 -14.06 -0.37
CA ALA A 204 2.08 -13.97 -1.71
C ALA A 204 3.23 -13.82 -2.72
N THR A 205 3.10 -14.47 -3.87
CA THR A 205 4.00 -14.32 -5.02
C THR A 205 3.15 -14.22 -6.26
N TYR A 206 3.37 -13.18 -7.04
CA TYR A 206 2.71 -12.94 -8.32
C TYR A 206 3.75 -12.91 -9.43
N ASP A 207 3.57 -13.79 -10.41
CA ASP A 207 4.35 -13.77 -11.64
C ASP A 207 3.85 -12.60 -12.52
N ILE A 208 4.72 -11.64 -12.82
CA ILE A 208 4.43 -10.47 -13.65
C ILE A 208 5.08 -10.57 -15.03
N THR A 209 5.56 -11.75 -15.41
CA THR A 209 6.02 -12.06 -16.76
C THR A 209 4.84 -12.29 -17.73
N ASP A 210 5.13 -12.55 -18.98
CA ASP A 210 4.12 -12.85 -20.02
C ASP A 210 3.21 -14.04 -19.69
N ALA A 211 3.71 -14.97 -18.88
CA ALA A 211 2.96 -16.15 -18.41
C ALA A 211 2.09 -15.88 -17.20
N GLY A 212 2.11 -14.63 -16.71
CA GLY A 212 1.70 -14.19 -15.38
C GLY A 212 0.28 -14.47 -14.90
N ASP A 213 0.08 -14.13 -13.63
CA ASP A 213 -1.04 -14.51 -12.76
C ASP A 213 -2.40 -13.84 -13.11
N PHE A 214 -2.52 -13.13 -14.22
CA PHE A 214 -3.81 -12.61 -14.65
C PHE A 214 -4.65 -13.72 -15.30
N GLN A 215 -5.75 -14.08 -14.68
CA GLN A 215 -6.67 -15.11 -15.18
C GLN A 215 -7.17 -14.80 -16.59
N GLU A 216 -7.19 -15.82 -17.46
CA GLU A 216 -7.88 -15.74 -18.75
C GLU A 216 -9.33 -15.30 -18.52
N GLY A 217 -9.74 -14.25 -19.24
CA GLY A 217 -11.10 -13.70 -19.18
C GLY A 217 -11.27 -12.50 -18.25
N LEU A 218 -10.31 -12.16 -17.41
CA LEU A 218 -10.29 -10.93 -16.62
C LEU A 218 -9.41 -9.85 -17.26
N GLY A 219 -9.23 -9.90 -18.58
CA GLY A 219 -8.54 -8.87 -19.31
C GLY A 219 -7.04 -8.98 -19.35
N VAL A 220 -6.55 -10.19 -19.42
CA VAL A 220 -5.34 -10.43 -20.16
C VAL A 220 -5.66 -9.99 -21.57
N GLY A 221 -5.91 -8.71 -21.69
CA GLY A 221 -6.19 -8.05 -22.92
C GLY A 221 -5.02 -8.31 -23.86
N GLU A 222 -5.24 -8.00 -25.06
CA GLU A 222 -4.36 -8.08 -26.21
C GLU A 222 -2.94 -7.53 -25.98
N ASP A 223 -2.68 -6.92 -24.83
CA ASP A 223 -1.40 -6.43 -24.39
C ASP A 223 -0.66 -7.51 -23.54
N ARG A 224 -0.44 -8.65 -24.19
CA ARG A 224 0.51 -9.66 -23.73
C ARG A 224 1.95 -9.32 -24.14
N THR A 225 2.21 -8.08 -24.48
CA THR A 225 3.61 -7.67 -24.65
C THR A 225 4.28 -7.61 -23.27
N GLY A 226 3.99 -8.65 -22.53
CA GLY A 226 4.61 -8.98 -21.31
C GLY A 226 4.37 -7.94 -20.25
N MET A 227 4.88 -7.80 -19.40
CA MET A 227 5.18 -7.02 -18.22
C MET A 227 4.69 -5.56 -18.21
N GLY A 228 4.06 -5.06 -19.28
CA GLY A 228 3.58 -3.70 -19.39
C GLY A 228 2.73 -3.32 -18.18
N GLY A 229 3.03 -2.18 -17.60
CA GLY A 229 2.34 -1.65 -16.44
C GLY A 229 2.89 -2.11 -15.09
N PHE A 230 3.14 -3.38 -14.83
CA PHE A 230 3.79 -3.83 -13.58
C PHE A 230 5.33 -3.67 -13.60
N GLN A 231 5.87 -3.23 -14.71
CA GLN A 231 7.28 -2.81 -14.85
C GLN A 231 7.44 -1.30 -14.83
N ASP A 232 6.31 -0.56 -14.84
CA ASP A 232 6.34 0.90 -14.75
C ASP A 232 6.68 1.33 -13.31
N PRO A 233 7.44 2.42 -13.13
CA PRO A 233 7.72 2.96 -11.80
C PRO A 233 6.45 3.20 -11.00
N MET A 234 6.48 2.90 -9.71
CA MET A 234 5.33 2.98 -8.82
C MET A 234 5.51 4.04 -7.74
N ILE A 235 4.43 4.70 -7.40
CA ILE A 235 4.29 5.57 -6.23
C ILE A 235 3.74 4.77 -5.05
N ILE A 236 4.00 5.25 -3.85
CA ILE A 236 3.59 4.66 -2.57
C ILE A 236 2.33 5.37 -2.07
N ASN A 237 1.39 4.61 -1.52
CA ASN A 237 0.14 5.14 -0.98
C ASN A 237 -0.23 4.48 0.36
N PHE A 238 -0.75 5.29 1.28
CA PHE A 238 -1.39 4.84 2.51
C PHE A 238 -2.80 5.42 2.62
N THR A 239 -3.74 4.55 2.93
CA THR A 239 -5.13 4.94 3.23
C THR A 239 -5.59 4.26 4.51
N ASN A 240 -6.48 4.92 5.25
CA ASN A 240 -7.11 4.34 6.43
C ASN A 240 -8.60 4.70 6.41
N TRP A 241 -9.37 3.95 5.63
CA TRP A 241 -10.79 4.19 5.43
C TRP A 241 -11.66 3.29 6.33
N ILE A 242 -12.95 3.26 6.05
CA ILE A 242 -13.90 2.36 6.71
C ILE A 242 -14.31 1.23 5.78
N GLY A 243 -14.45 0.03 6.34
CA GLY A 243 -14.84 -1.16 5.60
C GLY A 243 -16.27 -1.09 5.07
N SER A 244 -16.42 -1.46 3.80
CA SER A 244 -17.73 -1.51 3.12
C SER A 244 -18.48 -2.82 3.36
N GLY A 245 -17.87 -3.80 4.02
CA GLY A 245 -18.39 -5.17 4.13
C GLY A 245 -18.25 -5.98 2.84
N PHE A 246 -17.35 -5.61 1.95
CA PHE A 246 -17.16 -6.25 0.65
C PHE A 246 -16.80 -7.74 0.76
N ARG A 247 -15.82 -8.06 1.60
CA ARG A 247 -15.39 -9.46 1.84
C ARG A 247 -16.15 -10.13 2.98
N ASP A 248 -16.55 -9.35 3.96
CA ASP A 248 -17.31 -9.83 5.13
C ASP A 248 -18.36 -8.78 5.48
N LYS A 249 -19.63 -9.12 5.30
CA LYS A 249 -20.76 -8.23 5.57
C LYS A 249 -20.85 -7.81 7.04
N SER A 250 -20.26 -8.57 7.96
CA SER A 250 -20.15 -8.19 9.37
C SER A 250 -19.05 -7.13 9.61
N TRP A 251 -18.13 -6.94 8.66
CA TRP A 251 -17.01 -6.01 8.74
C TRP A 251 -17.38 -4.59 8.31
N VAL A 252 -18.56 -4.16 8.64
CA VAL A 252 -19.03 -2.80 8.40
C VAL A 252 -18.91 -2.00 9.68
N VAL A 253 -18.50 -0.74 9.54
CA VAL A 253 -18.48 0.21 10.66
C VAL A 253 -19.89 0.34 11.26
N GLY A 254 -19.98 0.29 12.59
CA GLY A 254 -21.25 0.34 13.30
C GLY A 254 -21.07 0.20 14.82
N ASP A 255 -22.10 -0.22 15.51
CA ASP A 255 -22.04 -0.49 16.95
C ASP A 255 -20.96 -1.54 17.25
N GLY A 256 -20.05 -1.22 18.16
CA GLY A 256 -18.88 -2.04 18.49
C GLY A 256 -17.64 -1.74 17.64
N THR A 257 -17.67 -0.77 16.74
CA THR A 257 -16.44 -0.24 16.13
C THR A 257 -15.72 0.65 17.14
N GLU A 258 -14.48 0.27 17.45
CA GLU A 258 -13.63 1.07 18.34
C GLU A 258 -12.98 2.20 17.54
N LEU A 259 -13.36 3.43 17.84
CA LEU A 259 -12.82 4.64 17.20
C LEU A 259 -11.91 5.39 18.17
N PRO A 260 -10.85 6.05 17.67
CA PRO A 260 -10.43 6.12 16.27
C PRO A 260 -9.81 4.82 15.78
N LEU A 261 -10.06 4.46 14.51
CA LEU A 261 -9.26 3.43 13.83
C LEU A 261 -7.89 4.04 13.53
N THR A 262 -6.84 3.52 14.13
CA THR A 262 -5.51 4.13 14.08
C THR A 262 -4.54 3.24 13.31
N PHE A 263 -4.02 3.76 12.20
CA PHE A 263 -2.94 3.17 11.42
C PHE A 263 -1.68 3.99 11.68
N THR A 264 -0.64 3.35 12.21
CA THR A 264 0.61 4.01 12.58
C THR A 264 1.76 3.41 11.79
N VAL A 265 2.56 4.24 11.13
CA VAL A 265 3.81 3.83 10.48
C VAL A 265 4.98 4.42 11.22
N ASP A 266 5.86 3.55 11.70
CA ASP A 266 7.08 3.92 12.45
C ASP A 266 8.16 4.38 11.48
N TRP A 267 8.36 3.63 10.40
CA TRP A 267 9.28 3.97 9.34
C TRP A 267 8.92 3.24 8.03
N ILE A 268 9.46 3.75 6.94
CA ILE A 268 9.44 3.16 5.61
C ILE A 268 10.83 3.22 5.00
N ARG A 269 11.27 2.12 4.37
CA ARG A 269 12.62 1.99 3.81
C ARG A 269 12.58 1.23 2.50
N LEU A 270 13.24 1.78 1.48
CA LEU A 270 13.41 1.15 0.17
C LEU A 270 14.87 0.73 0.01
N TYR A 271 15.07 -0.54 -0.26
CA TYR A 271 16.36 -1.15 -0.56
C TYR A 271 16.37 -1.64 -2.00
N GLN A 272 17.50 -1.45 -2.69
CA GLN A 272 17.67 -1.91 -4.07
C GLN A 272 18.96 -2.68 -4.22
N SER A 273 18.96 -3.66 -5.13
CA SER A 273 20.18 -4.35 -5.53
C SER A 273 21.08 -3.40 -6.33
N PRO A 274 22.42 -3.47 -6.22
CA PRO A 274 23.34 -2.48 -6.77
C PRO A 274 23.22 -2.20 -8.27
N ASN A 275 22.61 -3.10 -9.05
CA ASN A 275 22.46 -2.95 -10.50
C ASN A 275 21.02 -3.19 -10.98
N ALA A 276 20.07 -3.22 -10.07
CA ALA A 276 18.67 -3.46 -10.39
C ALA A 276 17.79 -2.59 -9.52
N GLY A 277 17.21 -1.58 -10.12
CA GLY A 277 16.31 -0.65 -9.47
C GLY A 277 16.65 0.80 -9.78
N GLU A 278 15.64 1.63 -9.72
CA GLU A 278 15.72 3.06 -10.00
C GLU A 278 14.81 3.81 -9.06
N VAL A 279 15.23 5.01 -8.67
CA VAL A 279 14.40 5.98 -7.93
C VAL A 279 14.30 7.23 -8.80
N PHE A 280 13.09 7.71 -9.02
CA PHE A 280 12.79 8.88 -9.84
C PHE A 280 12.38 10.06 -8.97
N ASP A 281 12.88 11.23 -9.27
CA ASP A 281 12.41 12.49 -8.69
C ASP A 281 11.27 13.02 -9.56
N ASP A 282 10.06 12.97 -9.07
CA ASP A 282 8.83 13.32 -9.80
C ASP A 282 8.35 14.76 -9.51
N ARG A 283 9.20 15.59 -8.89
CA ARG A 283 8.86 16.97 -8.48
C ARG A 283 8.92 18.01 -9.61
N THR A 284 9.09 17.60 -10.86
CA THR A 284 9.25 18.52 -12.03
C THR A 284 7.95 18.78 -12.75
#